data_c4a83b968fe5fd3163cc24cdce264372
#
_entry.id   c4a83b968fe5fd3163cc24cdce264372
#
_cell.length_a   1.000
_cell.length_b   1.000
_cell.length_c   1.000
_cell.angle_alpha   90.00
_cell.angle_beta   90.00
_cell.angle_gamma   90.00
#
_symmetry.space_group_name_H-M   'P 1'
#
loop_
_entity.id
_entity.type
_entity.pdbx_description
1 polymer ?
#
loop_
_entity_poly.entity_id
_entity_poly.type
_entity_poly.pdbx_seq_one_letter_code
_entity_poly.pdbx_strand_id
1 'polypeptide(L)'
;MTFCVSGAATKVFISAIALISSSLLAFPQKGVAQEPPQTIYWAGVAFVGSPAEVKQRSPFLSAIVEEQGISTLNQRAWSELEKIERKDIRFTRDLGSTESNNAIAMALALDFEQLNPYYIPALNSVCVAQAQVYAQILTFDMAQKKLLSAFPIVSKGVRDCEQGTDVLSKTKGREWISDAFLGEGESLINEFPSAMKDLPLNRGWLANIQVGDIKLGSHAKDALVARGISERFYKRWLAAQVTSNMSAKAAIPVLPYSLGQAIGGAMPLRFSETSAFNINLPPADYVLDLTARGYVKKTTGETANTIDNTYIFGIGLSFKHPMLDEVYFEENLQFFEGRRENKADGIPPWESFERLTVTSVRQIFSQFSDPDQKWAKKYVNSVKKKKSSWKSIRKSFQRVEEEIFSQIRGDQK
;
A
#
# COMPACT_ATOMS: atom_id res chain seq x y z
N MET A 1 -3.49 -22.92 -63.47
CA MET A 1 -2.41 -22.99 -64.45
C MET A 1 -1.15 -23.38 -63.70
N THR A 2 -0.79 -24.61 -63.85
CA THR A 2 0.40 -25.20 -64.43
C THR A 2 1.60 -25.27 -63.47
N PHE A 3 1.76 -26.42 -62.88
CA PHE A 3 2.83 -27.42 -62.95
C PHE A 3 4.28 -26.89 -63.08
N CYS A 4 5.21 -27.32 -62.21
CA CYS A 4 6.20 -28.29 -62.59
C CYS A 4 6.92 -28.93 -61.40
N VAL A 5 7.03 -30.21 -61.46
CA VAL A 5 7.68 -31.23 -60.69
C VAL A 5 9.16 -31.36 -61.15
N SER A 6 10.07 -31.79 -60.30
CA SER A 6 11.25 -32.61 -60.55
C SER A 6 12.26 -32.43 -59.41
N GLY A 7 12.92 -33.38 -58.79
CA GLY A 7 13.13 -34.78 -59.06
C GLY A 7 14.23 -35.26 -58.11
N ALA A 8 14.19 -36.48 -57.79
CA ALA A 8 14.95 -37.28 -56.83
C ALA A 8 16.46 -37.24 -56.95
N ALA A 9 17.17 -37.47 -55.83
CA ALA A 9 18.37 -38.32 -55.81
C ALA A 9 18.62 -38.89 -54.41
N THR A 10 18.37 -40.15 -54.32
CA THR A 10 18.70 -41.09 -53.26
C THR A 10 20.24 -41.24 -53.12
N LYS A 11 20.83 -41.09 -51.95
CA LYS A 11 22.10 -41.74 -51.60
C LYS A 11 21.98 -42.37 -50.23
N VAL A 12 21.97 -43.69 -50.25
CA VAL A 12 22.13 -44.60 -49.15
C VAL A 12 23.60 -44.52 -48.69
N PHE A 13 23.84 -44.26 -47.43
CA PHE A 13 25.11 -44.59 -46.77
C PHE A 13 24.82 -45.38 -45.49
N ILE A 14 25.15 -46.64 -45.57
CA ILE A 14 25.26 -47.57 -44.46
C ILE A 14 26.58 -47.26 -43.75
N SER A 15 26.55 -46.99 -42.46
CA SER A 15 27.73 -47.07 -41.59
C SER A 15 27.36 -47.33 -40.16
N ALA A 16 27.69 -48.53 -39.73
CA ALA A 16 28.20 -48.98 -38.46
C ALA A 16 27.64 -48.38 -37.17
N ILE A 17 26.81 -49.20 -36.51
CA ILE A 17 26.43 -49.08 -35.11
C ILE A 17 27.64 -49.41 -34.24
N ALA A 18 28.19 -48.41 -33.56
CA ALA A 18 29.04 -48.61 -32.39
C ALA A 18 28.20 -48.48 -31.14
N LEU A 19 27.86 -49.58 -30.52
CA LEU A 19 27.24 -49.65 -29.18
C LEU A 19 28.28 -49.16 -28.15
N ILE A 20 28.16 -47.89 -27.78
CA ILE A 20 28.79 -47.37 -26.56
C ILE A 20 27.74 -47.47 -25.46
N SER A 21 27.84 -48.48 -24.64
CA SER A 21 27.12 -48.62 -23.37
C SER A 21 27.60 -47.53 -22.42
N SER A 22 26.91 -46.37 -22.47
CA SER A 22 27.04 -45.33 -21.48
C SER A 22 26.33 -45.76 -20.20
N SER A 23 27.12 -46.32 -19.27
CA SER A 23 26.70 -46.45 -17.87
C SER A 23 26.40 -45.05 -17.32
N LEU A 24 25.14 -44.66 -17.33
CA LEU A 24 24.61 -43.52 -16.58
C LEU A 24 24.89 -43.79 -15.11
N LEU A 25 25.98 -43.22 -14.59
CA LEU A 25 26.17 -42.99 -13.18
C LEU A 25 25.01 -42.06 -12.74
N ALA A 26 23.91 -42.64 -12.24
CA ALA A 26 22.88 -41.93 -11.52
C ALA A 26 23.53 -41.32 -10.28
N PHE A 27 24.00 -40.09 -10.38
CA PHE A 27 24.32 -39.30 -9.20
C PHE A 27 22.98 -39.15 -8.41
N PRO A 28 22.95 -39.58 -7.15
CA PRO A 28 21.78 -39.26 -6.32
C PRO A 28 21.70 -37.74 -6.28
N GLN A 29 20.67 -37.17 -6.93
CA GLN A 29 20.31 -35.79 -6.67
C GLN A 29 20.02 -35.76 -5.18
N LYS A 30 20.92 -35.14 -4.39
CA LYS A 30 20.63 -34.75 -3.04
C LYS A 30 19.33 -33.93 -3.12
N GLY A 31 18.21 -34.56 -2.76
CA GLY A 31 16.97 -33.84 -2.59
C GLY A 31 17.28 -32.67 -1.67
N VAL A 32 17.11 -31.45 -2.17
CA VAL A 32 17.19 -30.25 -1.35
C VAL A 32 16.13 -30.46 -0.27
N ALA A 33 16.59 -30.77 0.95
CA ALA A 33 15.71 -30.92 2.09
C ALA A 33 14.90 -29.62 2.17
N GLN A 34 13.59 -29.71 1.95
CA GLN A 34 12.73 -28.56 2.01
C GLN A 34 12.76 -28.09 3.46
N GLU A 35 13.21 -26.87 3.69
CA GLU A 35 13.20 -26.28 5.02
C GLU A 35 11.80 -26.38 5.62
N PRO A 36 11.65 -26.71 6.90
CA PRO A 36 10.35 -26.77 7.53
C PRO A 36 9.67 -25.40 7.47
N PRO A 37 8.35 -25.35 7.29
CA PRO A 37 7.62 -24.08 7.21
C PRO A 37 7.84 -23.27 8.49
N GLN A 38 8.08 -21.97 8.34
CA GLN A 38 8.22 -21.07 9.47
C GLN A 38 6.89 -20.95 10.23
N THR A 39 6.95 -21.13 11.53
CA THR A 39 5.75 -20.96 12.38
C THR A 39 5.58 -19.50 12.78
N ILE A 40 4.40 -18.92 12.47
CA ILE A 40 4.00 -17.57 12.84
C ILE A 40 2.81 -17.64 13.80
N TYR A 41 2.99 -17.03 14.99
CA TYR A 41 1.94 -16.92 15.99
C TYR A 41 0.96 -15.80 15.64
N TRP A 42 -0.34 -16.10 15.63
CA TRP A 42 -1.38 -15.09 15.50
C TRP A 42 -1.62 -14.36 16.81
N ALA A 43 -1.16 -13.12 16.93
CA ALA A 43 -1.35 -12.29 18.11
C ALA A 43 -2.75 -11.65 18.18
N GLY A 44 -3.39 -11.45 17.03
CA GLY A 44 -4.75 -10.94 16.98
C GLY A 44 -4.92 -9.63 16.24
N VAL A 45 -6.13 -9.07 16.34
CA VAL A 45 -6.46 -7.71 15.89
C VAL A 45 -6.08 -6.73 16.99
N ALA A 46 -5.45 -5.62 16.64
CA ALA A 46 -5.04 -4.59 17.59
C ALA A 46 -5.26 -3.19 17.00
N PHE A 47 -5.36 -2.18 17.86
CA PHE A 47 -5.27 -0.79 17.43
C PHE A 47 -3.84 -0.27 17.58
N VAL A 48 -3.41 0.54 16.62
CA VAL A 48 -2.16 1.32 16.71
C VAL A 48 -2.41 2.57 17.55
N GLY A 49 -1.59 2.84 18.57
CA GLY A 49 -1.61 4.08 19.33
C GLY A 49 -2.36 4.03 20.67
N SER A 50 -2.43 5.17 21.33
CA SER A 50 -3.11 5.32 22.62
C SER A 50 -4.65 5.32 22.45
N PRO A 51 -5.41 5.02 23.53
CA PRO A 51 -6.90 5.03 23.46
C PRO A 51 -7.49 6.35 22.98
N ALA A 52 -6.93 7.46 23.45
CA ALA A 52 -7.40 8.79 23.08
C ALA A 52 -7.17 9.07 21.58
N GLU A 53 -6.00 8.67 21.06
CA GLU A 53 -5.69 8.79 19.64
C GLU A 53 -6.58 7.90 18.78
N VAL A 54 -6.82 6.66 19.20
CA VAL A 54 -7.71 5.72 18.49
C VAL A 54 -9.13 6.30 18.42
N LYS A 55 -9.71 6.75 19.54
CA LYS A 55 -11.06 7.37 19.57
C LYS A 55 -11.15 8.62 18.71
N GLN A 56 -10.09 9.39 18.58
CA GLN A 56 -10.07 10.60 17.76
C GLN A 56 -10.03 10.31 16.26
N ARG A 57 -9.26 9.30 15.81
CA ARG A 57 -9.05 9.01 14.39
C ARG A 57 -9.87 7.87 13.83
N SER A 58 -10.45 7.04 14.69
CA SER A 58 -11.25 5.86 14.34
C SER A 58 -12.45 5.73 15.27
N PRO A 59 -13.32 6.79 15.39
CA PRO A 59 -14.42 6.78 16.34
C PRO A 59 -15.45 5.68 16.07
N PHE A 60 -15.77 5.40 14.80
CA PHE A 60 -16.73 4.36 14.44
C PHE A 60 -16.11 2.96 14.62
N LEU A 61 -14.88 2.76 14.15
CA LEU A 61 -14.19 1.49 14.28
C LEU A 61 -13.95 1.12 15.75
N SER A 62 -13.61 2.11 16.59
CA SER A 62 -13.49 1.93 18.03
C SER A 62 -14.82 1.46 18.64
N ALA A 63 -15.94 2.10 18.27
CA ALA A 63 -17.26 1.72 18.76
C ALA A 63 -17.69 0.32 18.29
N ILE A 64 -17.35 -0.07 17.04
CA ILE A 64 -17.62 -1.41 16.51
C ILE A 64 -16.82 -2.46 17.30
N VAL A 65 -15.54 -2.20 17.58
CA VAL A 65 -14.69 -3.13 18.34
C VAL A 65 -15.16 -3.22 19.80
N GLU A 66 -15.56 -2.13 20.42
CA GLU A 66 -16.15 -2.12 21.78
C GLU A 66 -17.43 -2.96 21.85
N GLU A 67 -18.30 -2.90 20.84
CA GLU A 67 -19.57 -3.65 20.81
C GLU A 67 -19.39 -5.13 20.47
N GLN A 68 -18.61 -5.45 19.42
CA GLN A 68 -18.40 -6.82 18.99
C GLN A 68 -17.51 -7.62 19.96
N GLY A 69 -16.67 -6.92 20.69
CA GLY A 69 -15.62 -7.49 21.51
C GLY A 69 -14.40 -7.95 20.69
N ILE A 70 -13.22 -7.57 21.13
CA ILE A 70 -11.96 -7.89 20.45
C ILE A 70 -11.75 -9.41 20.29
N SER A 71 -12.24 -10.21 21.23
CA SER A 71 -12.15 -11.68 21.18
C SER A 71 -12.90 -12.26 19.99
N THR A 72 -14.12 -11.76 19.72
CA THR A 72 -14.94 -12.19 18.58
C THR A 72 -14.27 -11.84 17.26
N LEU A 73 -13.71 -10.62 17.17
CA LEU A 73 -12.98 -10.15 15.99
C LEU A 73 -11.73 -11.00 15.75
N ASN A 74 -10.99 -11.33 16.81
CA ASN A 74 -9.82 -12.21 16.74
C ASN A 74 -10.18 -13.60 16.24
N GLN A 75 -11.30 -14.16 16.71
CA GLN A 75 -11.77 -15.47 16.26
C GLN A 75 -12.17 -15.43 14.78
N ARG A 76 -12.87 -14.39 14.35
CA ARG A 76 -13.27 -14.21 12.96
C ARG A 76 -12.06 -14.04 12.04
N ALA A 77 -11.11 -13.18 12.39
CA ALA A 77 -9.89 -13.03 11.62
C ALA A 77 -9.06 -14.32 11.55
N TRP A 78 -9.00 -15.06 12.66
CA TRP A 78 -8.34 -16.36 12.70
C TRP A 78 -9.01 -17.38 11.78
N SER A 79 -10.34 -17.48 11.80
CA SER A 79 -11.05 -18.44 10.96
C SER A 79 -10.87 -18.19 9.46
N GLU A 80 -10.58 -16.95 9.06
CA GLU A 80 -10.21 -16.63 7.69
C GLU A 80 -8.73 -16.94 7.42
N LEU A 81 -7.84 -16.66 8.37
CA LEU A 81 -6.41 -16.94 8.26
C LEU A 81 -6.12 -18.45 8.18
N GLU A 82 -6.84 -19.26 8.92
CA GLU A 82 -6.70 -20.72 8.99
C GLU A 82 -7.00 -21.41 7.65
N LYS A 83 -7.77 -20.76 6.77
CA LYS A 83 -8.07 -21.26 5.41
C LYS A 83 -6.93 -21.08 4.43
N ILE A 84 -5.88 -20.35 4.81
CA ILE A 84 -4.75 -20.06 3.92
C ILE A 84 -3.76 -21.20 3.96
N GLU A 85 -3.56 -21.85 2.82
CA GLU A 85 -2.54 -22.85 2.64
C GLU A 85 -1.26 -22.21 2.08
N ARG A 86 -0.18 -22.24 2.86
CA ARG A 86 1.16 -21.82 2.45
C ARG A 86 2.16 -22.93 2.75
N LYS A 87 3.07 -23.17 1.81
CA LYS A 87 4.12 -24.20 1.97
C LYS A 87 5.28 -23.72 2.86
N ASP A 88 5.51 -22.42 2.90
CA ASP A 88 6.63 -21.77 3.59
C ASP A 88 6.27 -21.27 5.00
N ILE A 89 4.99 -21.16 5.33
CA ILE A 89 4.50 -20.63 6.60
C ILE A 89 3.39 -21.50 7.18
N ARG A 90 3.46 -21.68 8.50
CA ARG A 90 2.38 -22.29 9.30
C ARG A 90 1.90 -21.27 10.34
N PHE A 91 0.62 -20.91 10.29
CA PHE A 91 0.00 -20.08 11.31
C PHE A 91 -0.43 -20.92 12.52
N THR A 92 -0.28 -20.36 13.73
CA THR A 92 -0.70 -20.99 14.98
C THR A 92 -1.25 -19.98 15.97
N ARG A 93 -2.13 -20.41 16.85
CA ARG A 93 -2.57 -19.65 18.04
C ARG A 93 -1.91 -20.16 19.33
N ASP A 94 -1.19 -21.28 19.24
CA ASP A 94 -0.55 -21.91 20.38
C ASP A 94 0.92 -21.47 20.48
N LEU A 95 1.22 -20.67 21.48
CA LEU A 95 2.59 -20.25 21.83
C LEU A 95 3.47 -21.40 22.31
N GLY A 96 2.87 -22.46 22.90
CA GLY A 96 3.62 -23.61 23.36
C GLY A 96 4.22 -24.46 22.24
N SER A 97 3.71 -24.30 21.00
CA SER A 97 4.21 -24.98 19.80
C SER A 97 5.40 -24.25 19.15
N THR A 98 5.72 -23.03 19.60
CA THR A 98 6.85 -22.26 19.12
C THR A 98 7.98 -22.33 20.14
N GLU A 99 9.21 -22.62 19.69
CA GLU A 99 10.40 -22.48 20.55
C GLU A 99 10.46 -21.02 21.03
N SER A 100 10.29 -20.82 22.33
CA SER A 100 9.95 -19.54 22.95
C SER A 100 10.94 -18.39 22.72
N ASN A 101 12.14 -18.69 22.24
CA ASN A 101 13.20 -17.69 22.06
C ASN A 101 13.24 -17.05 20.67
N ASN A 102 12.52 -17.59 19.66
CA ASN A 102 12.50 -17.09 18.28
C ASN A 102 11.07 -17.00 17.73
N ALA A 103 10.07 -16.83 18.59
CA ALA A 103 8.68 -16.78 18.17
C ALA A 103 8.38 -15.48 17.40
N ILE A 104 8.06 -15.65 16.13
CA ILE A 104 7.53 -14.56 15.32
C ILE A 104 6.03 -14.49 15.52
N ALA A 105 5.55 -13.32 15.87
CA ALA A 105 4.12 -13.05 15.96
C ALA A 105 3.64 -12.15 14.83
N MET A 106 2.35 -12.26 14.52
CA MET A 106 1.68 -11.44 13.54
C MET A 106 0.40 -10.84 14.11
N ALA A 107 0.14 -9.57 13.78
CA ALA A 107 -1.08 -8.87 14.15
C ALA A 107 -1.67 -8.12 12.96
N LEU A 108 -3.01 -8.01 12.93
CA LEU A 108 -3.73 -7.05 12.08
C LEU A 108 -3.93 -5.77 12.89
N ALA A 109 -3.11 -4.75 12.62
CA ALA A 109 -3.07 -3.50 13.35
C ALA A 109 -3.94 -2.45 12.66
N LEU A 110 -5.08 -2.11 13.25
CA LEU A 110 -6.01 -1.08 12.78
C LEU A 110 -5.41 0.29 13.03
N ASP A 111 -5.31 1.12 11.98
CA ASP A 111 -4.67 2.44 12.08
C ASP A 111 -5.70 3.58 12.14
N PHE A 112 -6.47 3.79 11.09
CA PHE A 112 -7.52 4.82 11.06
C PHE A 112 -8.63 4.48 10.08
N GLU A 113 -9.71 5.23 10.17
CA GLU A 113 -10.85 5.16 9.26
C GLU A 113 -11.05 6.48 8.53
N GLN A 114 -11.68 6.39 7.35
CA GLN A 114 -12.08 7.55 6.58
C GLN A 114 -13.50 7.33 6.03
N LEU A 115 -14.33 8.34 6.16
CA LEU A 115 -15.68 8.36 5.62
C LEU A 115 -15.87 9.66 4.83
N ASN A 116 -16.07 9.54 3.53
CA ASN A 116 -16.23 10.66 2.61
C ASN A 116 -17.62 10.60 1.97
N PRO A 117 -18.57 11.43 2.40
CA PRO A 117 -19.84 11.59 1.70
C PRO A 117 -19.68 12.50 0.49
N TYR A 118 -20.29 12.10 -0.61
CA TYR A 118 -20.39 12.87 -1.84
C TYR A 118 -21.88 13.05 -2.19
N TYR A 119 -22.27 14.26 -2.54
CA TYR A 119 -23.60 14.55 -3.03
C TYR A 119 -23.52 14.89 -4.52
N ILE A 120 -24.35 14.22 -5.33
CA ILE A 120 -24.43 14.44 -6.76
C ILE A 120 -25.81 15.09 -7.07
N PRO A 121 -25.92 16.42 -7.07
CA PRO A 121 -27.21 17.13 -7.23
C PRO A 121 -27.93 16.81 -8.54
N ALA A 122 -27.19 16.61 -9.64
CA ALA A 122 -27.78 16.33 -10.98
C ALA A 122 -28.54 15.01 -11.06
N LEU A 123 -28.30 14.09 -10.14
CA LEU A 123 -28.99 12.79 -10.07
C LEU A 123 -30.06 12.79 -8.97
N ASN A 124 -30.86 13.85 -8.86
CA ASN A 124 -31.81 14.05 -7.75
C ASN A 124 -31.14 14.01 -6.37
N SER A 125 -29.95 14.60 -6.29
CA SER A 125 -29.15 14.62 -5.06
C SER A 125 -28.78 13.22 -4.54
N VAL A 126 -28.40 12.31 -5.44
CA VAL A 126 -27.87 11.02 -5.02
C VAL A 126 -26.66 11.26 -4.14
N CYS A 127 -26.73 10.71 -2.95
CA CYS A 127 -25.63 10.65 -2.02
C CYS A 127 -24.84 9.37 -2.26
N VAL A 128 -23.51 9.47 -2.31
CA VAL A 128 -22.59 8.34 -2.34
C VAL A 128 -21.61 8.51 -1.19
N ALA A 129 -21.45 7.51 -0.36
CA ALA A 129 -20.44 7.50 0.69
C ALA A 129 -19.35 6.48 0.40
N GLN A 130 -18.12 6.91 0.56
CA GLN A 130 -16.95 6.04 0.53
C GLN A 130 -16.42 5.85 1.94
N ALA A 131 -16.51 4.61 2.44
CA ALA A 131 -15.91 4.21 3.70
C ALA A 131 -14.58 3.51 3.44
N GLN A 132 -13.55 3.81 4.21
CA GLN A 132 -12.24 3.17 4.13
C GLN A 132 -11.73 2.83 5.53
N VAL A 133 -11.16 1.64 5.68
CA VAL A 133 -10.48 1.20 6.89
C VAL A 133 -9.04 0.90 6.55
N TYR A 134 -8.12 1.59 7.22
CA TYR A 134 -6.68 1.42 7.04
C TYR A 134 -6.11 0.59 8.17
N ALA A 135 -5.34 -0.42 7.80
CA ALA A 135 -4.68 -1.31 8.73
C ALA A 135 -3.29 -1.71 8.21
N GLN A 136 -2.55 -2.43 9.04
CA GLN A 136 -1.23 -2.96 8.70
C GLN A 136 -1.13 -4.39 9.17
N ILE A 137 -0.57 -5.26 8.36
CA ILE A 137 -0.15 -6.59 8.75
C ILE A 137 1.25 -6.46 9.32
N LEU A 138 1.39 -6.64 10.62
CA LEU A 138 2.66 -6.51 11.31
C LEU A 138 3.21 -7.88 11.66
N THR A 139 4.50 -8.12 11.39
CA THR A 139 5.24 -9.24 11.99
C THR A 139 6.29 -8.71 12.95
N PHE A 140 6.45 -9.36 14.08
CA PHE A 140 7.39 -8.92 15.11
C PHE A 140 7.97 -10.08 15.92
N ASP A 141 9.19 -9.90 16.35
CA ASP A 141 9.84 -10.77 17.32
C ASP A 141 9.23 -10.54 18.71
N MET A 142 8.66 -11.59 19.31
CA MET A 142 7.99 -11.49 20.60
C MET A 142 8.97 -11.28 21.76
N ALA A 143 10.15 -11.90 21.70
CA ALA A 143 11.16 -11.81 22.78
C ALA A 143 11.83 -10.44 22.79
N GLN A 144 12.21 -9.94 21.63
CA GLN A 144 12.86 -8.65 21.48
C GLN A 144 11.86 -7.48 21.41
N LYS A 145 10.57 -7.77 21.23
CA LYS A 145 9.52 -6.77 20.96
C LYS A 145 9.88 -5.88 19.78
N LYS A 146 10.51 -6.43 18.76
CA LYS A 146 11.02 -5.70 17.60
C LYS A 146 10.15 -5.96 16.38
N LEU A 147 9.74 -4.89 15.69
CA LEU A 147 9.06 -5.01 14.40
C LEU A 147 10.02 -5.61 13.37
N LEU A 148 9.56 -6.64 12.67
CA LEU A 148 10.27 -7.30 11.57
C LEU A 148 9.77 -6.81 10.22
N SER A 149 8.46 -6.70 10.05
CA SER A 149 7.86 -6.16 8.83
C SER A 149 6.49 -5.52 9.08
N ALA A 150 6.11 -4.59 8.20
CA ALA A 150 4.79 -4.01 8.18
C ALA A 150 4.31 -3.88 6.72
N PHE A 151 3.13 -4.42 6.44
CA PHE A 151 2.50 -4.36 5.13
C PHE A 151 1.15 -3.64 5.26
N PRO A 152 1.01 -2.45 4.69
CA PRO A 152 -0.24 -1.72 4.75
C PRO A 152 -1.33 -2.40 3.91
N ILE A 153 -2.53 -2.43 4.47
CA ILE A 153 -3.73 -2.94 3.83
C ILE A 153 -4.86 -1.93 4.00
N VAL A 154 -5.70 -1.77 3.00
CA VAL A 154 -6.84 -0.87 3.05
C VAL A 154 -8.05 -1.52 2.41
N SER A 155 -9.16 -1.54 3.13
CA SER A 155 -10.46 -1.91 2.59
C SER A 155 -11.26 -0.66 2.21
N LYS A 156 -12.07 -0.76 1.16
CA LYS A 156 -12.87 0.32 0.62
C LYS A 156 -14.29 -0.17 0.36
N GLY A 157 -15.26 0.50 0.96
CA GLY A 157 -16.67 0.31 0.67
C GLY A 157 -17.26 1.57 0.03
N VAL A 158 -18.11 1.38 -0.99
CA VAL A 158 -18.89 2.46 -1.59
C VAL A 158 -20.37 2.11 -1.42
N ARG A 159 -21.14 3.04 -0.92
CA ARG A 159 -22.57 2.88 -0.67
C ARG A 159 -23.34 4.08 -1.17
N ASP A 160 -24.52 3.82 -1.73
CA ASP A 160 -25.49 4.88 -2.01
C ASP A 160 -26.17 5.29 -0.71
N CYS A 161 -26.45 6.57 -0.58
CA CYS A 161 -27.19 7.13 0.55
C CYS A 161 -28.38 7.94 0.06
N GLU A 162 -29.43 8.02 0.87
CA GLU A 162 -30.59 8.83 0.56
C GLU A 162 -30.29 10.33 0.75
N GLN A 163 -30.99 11.18 -0.02
CA GLN A 163 -30.89 12.62 0.14
C GLN A 163 -31.26 13.04 1.57
N GLY A 164 -30.46 13.92 2.14
CA GLY A 164 -30.68 14.39 3.51
C GLY A 164 -30.18 13.44 4.61
N THR A 165 -29.63 12.28 4.24
CA THR A 165 -28.99 11.40 5.21
C THR A 165 -27.75 12.08 5.80
N ASP A 166 -27.70 12.23 7.12
CA ASP A 166 -26.49 12.60 7.81
C ASP A 166 -25.53 11.40 7.84
N VAL A 167 -24.71 11.30 6.79
CA VAL A 167 -23.72 10.22 6.60
C VAL A 167 -22.66 10.20 7.68
N LEU A 168 -22.43 11.32 8.34
CA LEU A 168 -21.51 11.43 9.46
C LEU A 168 -22.20 11.21 10.80
N SER A 169 -23.50 10.91 10.80
CA SER A 169 -24.21 10.51 12.02
C SER A 169 -23.57 9.27 12.63
N LYS A 170 -23.65 9.16 13.95
CA LYS A 170 -23.08 8.00 14.66
C LYS A 170 -23.60 6.67 14.14
N THR A 171 -24.87 6.61 13.75
CA THR A 171 -25.52 5.38 13.27
C THR A 171 -25.05 5.02 11.84
N LYS A 172 -25.19 5.95 10.89
CA LYS A 172 -24.85 5.67 9.48
C LYS A 172 -23.37 5.54 9.23
N GLY A 173 -22.55 6.42 9.80
CA GLY A 173 -21.10 6.33 9.70
C GLY A 173 -20.58 5.00 10.26
N ARG A 174 -21.16 4.54 11.38
CA ARG A 174 -20.82 3.25 11.97
C ARG A 174 -21.25 2.07 11.08
N GLU A 175 -22.45 2.08 10.49
CA GLU A 175 -22.92 1.06 9.56
C GLU A 175 -21.94 0.89 8.40
N TRP A 176 -21.53 1.96 7.75
CA TRP A 176 -20.65 1.91 6.59
C TRP A 176 -19.21 1.53 6.91
N ILE A 177 -18.67 2.03 8.02
CA ILE A 177 -17.35 1.59 8.49
C ILE A 177 -17.41 0.11 8.91
N SER A 178 -18.52 -0.35 9.51
CA SER A 178 -18.73 -1.76 9.82
C SER A 178 -18.72 -2.63 8.56
N ASP A 179 -19.38 -2.19 7.49
CA ASP A 179 -19.37 -2.90 6.21
C ASP A 179 -17.96 -2.96 5.60
N ALA A 180 -17.22 -1.84 5.61
CA ALA A 180 -15.84 -1.82 5.13
C ALA A 180 -14.90 -2.67 5.98
N PHE A 181 -15.19 -2.84 7.28
CA PHE A 181 -14.38 -3.64 8.19
C PHE A 181 -14.78 -5.11 8.20
N LEU A 182 -16.09 -5.41 8.31
CA LEU A 182 -16.64 -6.72 8.63
C LEU A 182 -17.66 -7.24 7.59
N GLY A 183 -18.00 -6.47 6.57
CA GLY A 183 -19.02 -6.85 5.59
C GLY A 183 -18.75 -8.18 4.90
N GLU A 184 -19.77 -8.74 4.25
CA GLU A 184 -19.64 -10.02 3.53
C GLU A 184 -18.84 -9.93 2.22
N GLY A 185 -18.73 -8.72 1.64
CA GLY A 185 -18.01 -8.47 0.39
C GLY A 185 -16.52 -8.13 0.59
N GLU A 186 -16.07 -7.09 -0.09
CA GLU A 186 -14.71 -6.54 0.00
C GLU A 186 -14.51 -5.79 1.33
N SER A 187 -14.40 -6.52 2.43
CA SER A 187 -14.13 -5.97 3.76
C SER A 187 -12.71 -6.28 4.22
N LEU A 188 -12.20 -5.50 5.17
CA LEU A 188 -10.82 -5.68 5.65
C LEU A 188 -10.55 -7.10 6.15
N ILE A 189 -11.50 -7.69 6.90
CA ILE A 189 -11.36 -9.04 7.44
C ILE A 189 -11.36 -10.11 6.35
N ASN A 190 -12.09 -9.91 5.25
CA ASN A 190 -12.12 -10.84 4.13
C ASN A 190 -10.94 -10.65 3.16
N GLU A 191 -10.45 -9.42 2.98
CA GLU A 191 -9.29 -9.11 2.14
C GLU A 191 -7.95 -9.46 2.81
N PHE A 192 -7.88 -9.36 4.13
CA PHE A 192 -6.68 -9.67 4.90
C PHE A 192 -6.08 -11.04 4.56
N PRO A 193 -6.84 -12.16 4.49
CA PRO A 193 -6.30 -13.45 4.11
C PRO A 193 -5.78 -13.49 2.67
N SER A 194 -6.43 -12.80 1.75
CA SER A 194 -5.95 -12.73 0.37
C SER A 194 -4.61 -12.02 0.27
N ALA A 195 -4.42 -10.94 1.02
CA ALA A 195 -3.12 -10.27 1.12
C ALA A 195 -2.05 -11.20 1.69
N MET A 196 -2.40 -12.06 2.66
CA MET A 196 -1.46 -12.98 3.30
C MET A 196 -0.90 -14.07 2.39
N LYS A 197 -1.57 -14.40 1.28
CA LYS A 197 -1.12 -15.46 0.36
C LYS A 197 0.23 -15.14 -0.26
N ASP A 198 0.45 -13.88 -0.60
CA ASP A 198 1.60 -13.45 -1.41
C ASP A 198 2.64 -12.66 -0.62
N LEU A 199 2.33 -12.26 0.64
CA LEU A 199 3.27 -11.48 1.44
C LEU A 199 4.48 -12.33 1.87
N PRO A 200 5.71 -11.83 1.65
CA PRO A 200 6.94 -12.54 2.01
C PRO A 200 7.25 -12.36 3.52
N LEU A 201 6.46 -12.99 4.37
CA LEU A 201 6.51 -12.84 5.83
C LEU A 201 7.70 -13.56 6.49
N ASN A 202 8.27 -14.53 5.78
CA ASN A 202 9.39 -15.37 6.23
C ASN A 202 10.76 -14.83 5.82
N ARG A 203 10.83 -13.70 5.14
CA ARG A 203 12.10 -13.09 4.72
C ARG A 203 12.72 -12.28 5.84
N GLY A 204 14.04 -12.48 6.05
CA GLY A 204 14.85 -11.50 6.74
C GLY A 204 15.06 -10.28 5.84
N TRP A 205 14.48 -9.15 6.22
CA TRP A 205 14.66 -7.90 5.48
C TRP A 205 16.01 -7.28 5.86
N LEU A 206 16.81 -6.92 4.86
CA LEU A 206 18.18 -6.42 5.10
C LEU A 206 18.22 -4.94 5.46
N ALA A 207 17.18 -4.19 5.09
CA ALA A 207 17.06 -2.76 5.37
C ALA A 207 15.59 -2.36 5.57
N ASN A 208 15.36 -1.19 6.16
CA ASN A 208 14.04 -0.65 6.45
C ASN A 208 13.82 0.67 5.73
N ILE A 209 12.61 0.88 5.22
CA ILE A 209 12.19 2.14 4.63
C ILE A 209 10.97 2.70 5.35
N GLN A 210 10.91 4.02 5.47
CA GLN A 210 9.80 4.75 6.09
C GLN A 210 9.43 6.00 5.27
N VAL A 211 8.16 6.38 5.30
CA VAL A 211 7.77 7.74 4.91
C VAL A 211 8.20 8.68 6.03
N GLY A 212 9.04 9.66 5.68
CA GLY A 212 9.60 10.64 6.61
C GLY A 212 8.72 11.88 6.77
N ASP A 213 9.30 13.06 6.59
CA ASP A 213 8.56 14.31 6.73
C ASP A 213 7.60 14.53 5.54
N ILE A 214 6.39 15.01 5.87
CA ILE A 214 5.41 15.45 4.89
C ILE A 214 5.19 16.95 5.03
N LYS A 215 5.74 17.71 4.11
CA LYS A 215 5.58 19.16 4.03
C LYS A 215 4.36 19.54 3.21
N LEU A 216 3.69 20.60 3.62
CA LEU A 216 2.54 21.15 2.89
C LEU A 216 2.90 22.55 2.37
N GLY A 217 2.79 22.75 1.06
CA GLY A 217 2.85 24.05 0.44
C GLY A 217 1.63 24.90 0.75
N SER A 218 1.68 26.22 0.55
CA SER A 218 0.55 27.13 0.84
C SER A 218 -0.73 26.71 0.13
N HIS A 219 -0.69 26.44 -1.17
CA HIS A 219 -1.88 26.02 -1.93
C HIS A 219 -2.46 24.66 -1.46
N ALA A 220 -1.63 23.77 -0.89
CA ALA A 220 -2.15 22.55 -0.28
C ALA A 220 -2.88 22.87 1.01
N LYS A 221 -2.31 23.72 1.87
CA LYS A 221 -2.94 24.16 3.12
C LYS A 221 -4.26 24.87 2.86
N ASP A 222 -4.29 25.81 1.91
CA ASP A 222 -5.51 26.55 1.55
C ASP A 222 -6.64 25.59 1.13
N ALA A 223 -6.33 24.59 0.31
CA ALA A 223 -7.30 23.58 -0.13
C ALA A 223 -7.83 22.72 1.03
N LEU A 224 -6.99 22.36 1.99
CA LEU A 224 -7.37 21.59 3.17
C LEU A 224 -8.26 22.43 4.11
N VAL A 225 -7.89 23.68 4.35
CA VAL A 225 -8.68 24.61 5.17
C VAL A 225 -10.05 24.82 4.57
N ALA A 226 -10.15 25.06 3.25
CA ALA A 226 -11.42 25.23 2.55
C ALA A 226 -12.36 24.01 2.69
N ARG A 227 -11.81 22.82 3.00
CA ARG A 227 -12.58 21.57 3.21
C ARG A 227 -12.74 21.21 4.67
N GLY A 228 -12.09 21.90 5.59
CA GLY A 228 -12.10 21.56 7.02
C GLY A 228 -11.28 20.31 7.34
N ILE A 229 -10.30 19.97 6.49
CA ILE A 229 -9.41 18.81 6.69
C ILE A 229 -8.19 19.27 7.50
N SER A 230 -7.93 18.61 8.63
CA SER A 230 -6.75 18.92 9.44
C SER A 230 -5.46 18.48 8.73
N GLU A 231 -4.38 19.26 8.87
CA GLU A 231 -3.05 18.90 8.32
C GLU A 231 -2.57 17.54 8.84
N ARG A 232 -2.84 17.23 10.11
CA ARG A 232 -2.47 15.97 10.75
C ARG A 232 -3.14 14.77 10.07
N PHE A 233 -4.45 14.87 9.82
CA PHE A 233 -5.20 13.83 9.13
C PHE A 233 -4.70 13.65 7.69
N TYR A 234 -4.55 14.75 6.95
CA TYR A 234 -4.08 14.71 5.57
C TYR A 234 -2.69 14.07 5.44
N LYS A 235 -1.73 14.44 6.30
CA LYS A 235 -0.39 13.86 6.30
C LYS A 235 -0.43 12.34 6.53
N ARG A 236 -1.24 11.88 7.47
CA ARG A 236 -1.44 10.44 7.72
C ARG A 236 -2.07 9.74 6.52
N TRP A 237 -3.12 10.33 5.96
CA TRP A 237 -3.76 9.80 4.76
C TRP A 237 -2.81 9.72 3.57
N LEU A 238 -2.05 10.77 3.28
CA LEU A 238 -1.06 10.77 2.19
C LEU A 238 0.04 9.74 2.43
N ALA A 239 0.54 9.64 3.66
CA ALA A 239 1.50 8.60 4.04
C ALA A 239 0.94 7.20 3.78
N ALA A 240 -0.31 6.93 4.16
CA ALA A 240 -0.95 5.64 3.93
C ALA A 240 -1.10 5.33 2.42
N GLN A 241 -1.47 6.32 1.59
CA GLN A 241 -1.50 6.14 0.12
C GLN A 241 -0.12 5.79 -0.43
N VAL A 242 0.91 6.50 0.03
CA VAL A 242 2.30 6.29 -0.41
C VAL A 242 2.82 4.94 0.06
N THR A 243 2.68 4.59 1.33
CA THR A 243 3.16 3.32 1.89
C THR A 243 2.48 2.12 1.23
N SER A 244 1.16 2.17 1.04
CA SER A 244 0.41 1.08 0.38
C SER A 244 0.87 0.87 -1.06
N ASN A 245 1.02 1.95 -1.83
CA ASN A 245 1.45 1.83 -3.22
C ASN A 245 2.93 1.43 -3.35
N MET A 246 3.81 1.95 -2.48
CA MET A 246 5.22 1.56 -2.42
C MET A 246 5.36 0.08 -2.07
N SER A 247 4.72 -0.36 -1.00
CA SER A 247 4.74 -1.77 -0.58
C SER A 247 4.20 -2.71 -1.66
N ALA A 248 3.06 -2.39 -2.25
CA ALA A 248 2.45 -3.23 -3.28
C ALA A 248 3.25 -3.29 -4.59
N LYS A 249 3.90 -2.19 -5.00
CA LYS A 249 4.64 -2.13 -6.27
C LYS A 249 6.07 -2.65 -6.16
N ALA A 250 6.74 -2.38 -5.04
CA ALA A 250 8.11 -2.83 -4.82
C ALA A 250 8.20 -4.17 -4.08
N ALA A 251 7.07 -4.74 -3.62
CA ALA A 251 7.00 -5.97 -2.82
C ALA A 251 7.92 -5.92 -1.58
N ILE A 252 7.91 -4.79 -0.86
CA ILE A 252 8.72 -4.54 0.34
C ILE A 252 7.84 -4.14 1.52
N PRO A 253 8.27 -4.45 2.77
CA PRO A 253 7.65 -3.86 3.95
C PRO A 253 8.01 -2.39 4.06
N VAL A 254 7.09 -1.60 4.60
CA VAL A 254 7.30 -0.18 4.87
C VAL A 254 6.97 0.08 6.33
N LEU A 255 7.91 0.66 7.08
CA LEU A 255 7.68 0.97 8.48
C LEU A 255 6.48 1.89 8.66
N PRO A 256 5.69 1.71 9.73
CA PRO A 256 4.53 2.54 10.02
C PRO A 256 4.89 4.03 10.06
N TYR A 257 4.05 4.85 9.43
CA TYR A 257 4.20 6.30 9.50
C TYR A 257 3.79 6.83 10.87
N SER A 258 4.67 7.58 11.50
CA SER A 258 4.44 8.16 12.81
C SER A 258 4.68 9.66 12.78
N LEU A 259 3.63 10.45 13.07
CA LEU A 259 3.72 11.91 13.14
C LEU A 259 4.55 12.33 14.38
N GLY A 260 5.70 12.96 14.13
CA GLY A 260 6.52 13.57 15.19
C GLY A 260 7.32 12.59 16.04
N GLN A 261 7.38 11.31 15.71
CA GLN A 261 8.28 10.38 16.37
C GLN A 261 9.62 10.34 15.67
N ALA A 262 10.67 10.49 16.45
CA ALA A 262 12.04 10.31 16.00
C ALA A 262 12.24 8.88 15.48
N ILE A 263 13.17 8.71 14.57
CA ILE A 263 13.67 7.43 14.07
C ILE A 263 13.96 6.50 15.26
N GLY A 264 13.30 5.33 15.30
CA GLY A 264 13.48 4.37 16.40
C GLY A 264 12.56 4.63 17.61
N GLY A 265 11.26 4.58 17.41
CA GLY A 265 10.24 4.73 18.47
C GLY A 265 9.62 3.42 18.90
N ALA A 266 8.82 3.46 19.96
CA ALA A 266 7.94 2.38 20.36
C ALA A 266 6.53 2.65 19.83
N MET A 267 5.92 1.64 19.21
CA MET A 267 4.56 1.68 18.72
C MET A 267 3.66 0.85 19.65
N PRO A 268 2.70 1.46 20.36
CA PRO A 268 1.77 0.71 21.17
C PRO A 268 0.75 -0.01 20.29
N LEU A 269 0.65 -1.32 20.47
CA LEU A 269 -0.44 -2.15 19.97
C LEU A 269 -1.39 -2.49 21.10
N ARG A 270 -2.67 -2.25 20.90
CA ARG A 270 -3.70 -2.51 21.90
C ARG A 270 -4.58 -3.67 21.46
N PHE A 271 -4.39 -4.80 22.10
CA PHE A 271 -5.18 -6.02 21.89
C PHE A 271 -6.45 -6.06 22.77
N SER A 272 -6.56 -5.18 23.77
CA SER A 272 -7.75 -4.95 24.59
C SER A 272 -7.66 -3.58 25.27
N GLU A 273 -8.70 -3.19 26.01
CA GLU A 273 -8.67 -1.93 26.78
C GLU A 273 -7.56 -1.90 27.85
N THR A 274 -7.22 -3.06 28.40
CA THR A 274 -6.28 -3.19 29.52
C THR A 274 -4.90 -3.69 29.09
N SER A 275 -4.75 -4.28 27.91
CA SER A 275 -3.47 -4.82 27.44
C SER A 275 -2.90 -4.02 26.27
N ALA A 276 -1.79 -3.37 26.51
CA ALA A 276 -0.98 -2.72 25.48
C ALA A 276 0.38 -3.44 25.38
N PHE A 277 0.79 -3.71 24.15
CA PHE A 277 2.08 -4.28 23.83
C PHE A 277 2.87 -3.25 23.02
N ASN A 278 4.03 -2.85 23.52
CA ASN A 278 4.88 -1.89 22.81
C ASN A 278 5.86 -2.63 21.91
N ILE A 279 5.78 -2.36 20.62
CA ILE A 279 6.73 -2.87 19.63
C ILE A 279 7.78 -1.80 19.36
N ASN A 280 9.05 -2.17 19.42
CA ASN A 280 10.16 -1.32 19.05
C ASN A 280 10.26 -1.26 17.52
N LEU A 281 10.17 -0.06 16.98
CA LEU A 281 10.39 0.19 15.56
C LEU A 281 11.90 0.30 15.29
N PRO A 282 12.46 -0.48 14.36
CA PRO A 282 13.84 -0.29 13.97
C PRO A 282 14.04 1.10 13.33
N PRO A 283 15.25 1.66 13.36
CA PRO A 283 15.55 2.86 12.61
C PRO A 283 15.35 2.57 11.09
N ALA A 284 14.91 3.57 10.35
CA ALA A 284 14.84 3.47 8.91
C ALA A 284 16.21 3.71 8.28
N ASP A 285 16.66 2.78 7.43
CA ASP A 285 17.87 2.94 6.62
C ASP A 285 17.59 3.90 5.46
N TYR A 286 16.35 3.89 4.95
CA TYR A 286 15.90 4.78 3.88
C TYR A 286 14.66 5.55 4.31
N VAL A 287 14.60 6.80 3.87
CA VAL A 287 13.48 7.70 4.16
C VAL A 287 12.95 8.30 2.86
N LEU A 288 11.64 8.28 2.70
CA LEU A 288 10.94 9.01 1.65
C LEU A 288 10.27 10.25 2.23
N ASP A 289 10.86 11.41 2.00
CA ASP A 289 10.22 12.69 2.32
C ASP A 289 9.28 13.12 1.19
N LEU A 290 8.18 13.75 1.58
CA LEU A 290 7.13 14.21 0.67
C LEU A 290 6.88 15.71 0.84
N THR A 291 6.52 16.36 -0.26
CA THR A 291 6.01 17.73 -0.23
C THR A 291 4.72 17.80 -1.05
N ALA A 292 3.56 17.85 -0.41
CA ALA A 292 2.31 18.17 -1.10
C ALA A 292 2.32 19.66 -1.43
N ARG A 293 2.64 20.00 -2.69
CA ARG A 293 2.89 21.38 -3.12
C ARG A 293 1.62 22.19 -3.29
N GLY A 294 0.53 21.54 -3.71
CA GLY A 294 -0.74 22.20 -3.83
C GLY A 294 -1.76 21.49 -4.70
N TYR A 295 -2.97 22.01 -4.57
CA TYR A 295 -4.14 21.65 -5.33
C TYR A 295 -4.68 22.89 -6.05
N VAL A 296 -4.90 22.80 -7.36
CA VAL A 296 -5.41 23.90 -8.16
C VAL A 296 -6.53 23.39 -9.08
N LYS A 297 -7.69 24.04 -9.02
CA LYS A 297 -8.77 23.88 -9.99
C LYS A 297 -8.72 25.03 -10.97
N LYS A 298 -8.69 24.74 -12.26
CA LYS A 298 -8.72 25.75 -13.33
C LYS A 298 -9.86 25.45 -14.28
N THR A 299 -10.79 26.37 -14.42
CA THR A 299 -11.82 26.29 -15.45
C THR A 299 -11.18 26.57 -16.80
N THR A 300 -11.40 25.67 -17.77
CA THR A 300 -10.81 25.73 -19.12
C THR A 300 -11.88 25.93 -20.21
N GLY A 301 -13.14 25.71 -19.90
CA GLY A 301 -14.27 25.92 -20.78
C GLY A 301 -15.59 25.97 -20.02
N GLU A 302 -16.58 26.61 -20.59
CA GLU A 302 -17.89 26.74 -19.97
C GLU A 302 -18.98 26.83 -21.06
N THR A 303 -20.09 26.13 -20.86
CA THR A 303 -21.32 26.20 -21.65
C THR A 303 -22.50 26.61 -20.75
N ALA A 304 -23.73 26.65 -21.27
CA ALA A 304 -24.89 26.90 -20.45
C ALA A 304 -25.04 25.87 -19.31
N ASN A 305 -24.81 24.59 -19.57
CA ASN A 305 -25.06 23.48 -18.65
C ASN A 305 -23.80 22.79 -18.12
N THR A 306 -22.66 22.96 -18.78
CA THR A 306 -21.43 22.26 -18.39
C THR A 306 -20.26 23.20 -18.16
N ILE A 307 -19.32 22.74 -17.35
CA ILE A 307 -18.05 23.42 -17.05
C ILE A 307 -16.91 22.42 -17.22
N ASP A 308 -15.92 22.79 -18.02
CA ASP A 308 -14.70 22.02 -18.19
C ASP A 308 -13.66 22.51 -17.18
N ASN A 309 -13.29 21.63 -16.24
CA ASN A 309 -12.30 21.91 -15.23
C ASN A 309 -11.05 21.07 -15.43
N THR A 310 -9.89 21.66 -15.15
CA THR A 310 -8.64 20.94 -15.01
C THR A 310 -8.22 20.97 -13.54
N TYR A 311 -8.12 19.79 -12.95
CA TYR A 311 -7.61 19.60 -11.59
C TYR A 311 -6.12 19.31 -11.66
N ILE A 312 -5.35 19.96 -10.79
CA ILE A 312 -3.88 19.88 -10.78
C ILE A 312 -3.45 19.54 -9.36
N PHE A 313 -2.57 18.55 -9.24
CA PHE A 313 -1.91 18.16 -8.01
C PHE A 313 -0.40 18.21 -8.18
N GLY A 314 0.29 18.88 -7.28
CA GLY A 314 1.76 18.97 -7.26
C GLY A 314 2.32 18.23 -6.04
N ILE A 315 3.30 17.35 -6.27
CA ILE A 315 4.00 16.61 -5.22
C ILE A 315 5.51 16.62 -5.48
N GLY A 316 6.29 16.77 -4.43
CA GLY A 316 7.73 16.52 -4.39
C GLY A 316 8.02 15.24 -3.65
N LEU A 317 8.99 14.47 -4.12
CA LEU A 317 9.51 13.26 -3.49
C LEU A 317 11.02 13.35 -3.34
N SER A 318 11.54 12.89 -2.20
CA SER A 318 12.98 12.75 -1.96
C SER A 318 13.27 11.44 -1.24
N PHE A 319 13.91 10.50 -1.93
CA PHE A 319 14.46 9.27 -1.33
C PHE A 319 15.87 9.53 -0.87
N LYS A 320 16.16 9.28 0.41
CA LYS A 320 17.46 9.53 1.01
C LYS A 320 17.85 8.49 2.05
N HIS A 321 19.16 8.36 2.30
CA HIS A 321 19.71 7.67 3.45
C HIS A 321 19.94 8.71 4.57
N PRO A 322 19.19 8.65 5.68
CA PRO A 322 19.19 9.74 6.67
C PRO A 322 20.54 9.90 7.38
N MET A 323 21.32 8.81 7.54
CA MET A 323 22.61 8.84 8.22
C MET A 323 23.79 9.26 7.33
N LEU A 324 23.67 9.05 6.00
CA LEU A 324 24.76 9.33 5.04
C LEU A 324 24.54 10.66 4.31
N ASP A 325 23.41 11.33 4.52
CA ASP A 325 22.97 12.52 3.79
C ASP A 325 22.98 12.32 2.26
N GLU A 326 22.80 11.06 1.85
CA GLU A 326 22.80 10.67 0.44
C GLU A 326 21.39 10.69 -0.13
N VAL A 327 21.21 11.42 -1.25
CA VAL A 327 19.94 11.51 -1.97
C VAL A 327 19.99 10.64 -3.21
N TYR A 328 19.11 9.65 -3.28
CA TYR A 328 18.97 8.71 -4.41
C TYR A 328 18.08 9.25 -5.51
N PHE A 329 17.02 9.95 -5.10
CA PHE A 329 16.02 10.51 -6.00
C PHE A 329 15.41 11.77 -5.37
N GLU A 330 15.36 12.86 -6.12
CA GLU A 330 14.65 14.08 -5.73
C GLU A 330 13.99 14.71 -6.95
N GLU A 331 12.65 14.70 -6.97
CA GLU A 331 11.91 15.28 -8.07
C GLU A 331 10.58 15.90 -7.65
N ASN A 332 10.19 16.92 -8.39
CA ASN A 332 8.90 17.56 -8.32
C ASN A 332 8.03 17.14 -9.49
N LEU A 333 6.85 16.60 -9.19
CA LEU A 333 5.90 16.13 -10.16
C LEU A 333 4.63 16.99 -10.14
N GLN A 334 3.96 17.06 -11.29
CA GLN A 334 2.70 17.76 -11.42
C GLN A 334 1.74 16.94 -12.27
N PHE A 335 0.67 16.49 -11.65
CA PHE A 335 -0.39 15.72 -12.27
C PHE A 335 -1.57 16.61 -12.61
N PHE A 336 -2.31 16.24 -13.63
CA PHE A 336 -3.51 16.95 -14.05
C PHE A 336 -4.53 15.99 -14.65
N GLU A 337 -5.78 16.33 -14.41
CA GLU A 337 -6.95 15.60 -14.93
C GLU A 337 -7.99 16.63 -15.42
N GLY A 338 -8.38 16.52 -16.68
CA GLY A 338 -9.50 17.27 -17.23
C GLY A 338 -10.81 16.56 -16.92
N ARG A 339 -11.81 17.34 -16.51
CA ARG A 339 -13.15 16.83 -16.20
C ARG A 339 -14.21 17.78 -16.70
N ARG A 340 -15.18 17.22 -17.43
CA ARG A 340 -16.42 17.93 -17.76
C ARG A 340 -17.44 17.63 -16.68
N GLU A 341 -17.99 18.66 -16.09
CA GLU A 341 -18.96 18.60 -14.98
C GLU A 341 -20.23 19.33 -15.39
N ASN A 342 -21.41 18.83 -15.02
CA ASN A 342 -22.62 19.63 -15.12
C ASN A 342 -22.58 20.69 -14.02
N LYS A 343 -23.01 21.89 -14.32
CA LYS A 343 -23.07 22.97 -13.34
C LYS A 343 -23.99 22.64 -12.17
N ALA A 344 -25.02 21.84 -12.44
CA ALA A 344 -25.97 21.38 -11.44
C ALA A 344 -25.40 20.29 -10.48
N ASP A 345 -24.30 19.62 -10.85
CA ASP A 345 -23.77 18.48 -10.04
C ASP A 345 -23.22 18.90 -8.70
N GLY A 346 -22.77 20.14 -8.55
CA GLY A 346 -22.26 20.67 -7.28
C GLY A 346 -21.12 19.86 -6.63
N ILE A 347 -20.40 19.02 -7.43
CA ILE A 347 -19.38 18.13 -6.93
C ILE A 347 -18.26 18.93 -6.25
N PRO A 348 -17.96 18.66 -4.97
CA PRO A 348 -16.88 19.35 -4.28
C PRO A 348 -15.55 19.12 -4.98
N PRO A 349 -14.72 20.17 -5.22
CA PRO A 349 -13.42 20.02 -5.85
C PRO A 349 -12.49 19.01 -5.18
N TRP A 350 -12.66 18.81 -3.88
CA TRP A 350 -11.83 17.89 -3.09
C TRP A 350 -11.92 16.43 -3.55
N GLU A 351 -13.11 15.97 -3.94
CA GLU A 351 -13.28 14.61 -4.49
C GLU A 351 -12.36 14.35 -5.69
N SER A 352 -12.32 15.31 -6.61
CA SER A 352 -11.45 15.24 -7.79
C SER A 352 -9.96 15.29 -7.41
N PHE A 353 -9.59 16.09 -6.40
CA PHE A 353 -8.23 16.15 -5.90
C PHE A 353 -7.81 14.88 -5.18
N GLU A 354 -8.68 14.28 -4.36
CA GLU A 354 -8.42 13.03 -3.67
C GLU A 354 -8.16 11.91 -4.68
N ARG A 355 -9.06 11.74 -5.66
CA ARG A 355 -8.91 10.74 -6.73
C ARG A 355 -7.63 10.97 -7.54
N LEU A 356 -7.35 12.22 -7.90
CA LEU A 356 -6.12 12.58 -8.62
C LEU A 356 -4.89 12.23 -7.79
N THR A 357 -4.88 12.49 -6.49
CA THR A 357 -3.77 12.14 -5.59
C THR A 357 -3.53 10.64 -5.54
N VAL A 358 -4.58 9.84 -5.29
CA VAL A 358 -4.49 8.37 -5.24
C VAL A 358 -3.95 7.81 -6.55
N THR A 359 -4.49 8.29 -7.68
CA THR A 359 -4.05 7.86 -9.01
C THR A 359 -2.61 8.26 -9.30
N SER A 360 -2.22 9.47 -8.89
CA SER A 360 -0.86 9.98 -9.07
C SER A 360 0.17 9.17 -8.28
N VAL A 361 -0.11 8.90 -7.01
CA VAL A 361 0.77 8.09 -6.16
C VAL A 361 0.98 6.70 -6.75
N ARG A 362 -0.10 6.04 -7.19
CA ARG A 362 0.00 4.73 -7.86
C ARG A 362 0.86 4.79 -9.13
N GLN A 363 0.71 5.82 -9.96
CA GLN A 363 1.50 6.00 -11.17
C GLN A 363 2.98 6.24 -10.85
N ILE A 364 3.29 7.02 -9.83
CA ILE A 364 4.68 7.28 -9.41
C ILE A 364 5.40 5.98 -9.09
N PHE A 365 4.83 5.13 -8.24
CA PHE A 365 5.50 3.90 -7.81
C PHE A 365 5.63 2.86 -8.94
N SER A 366 4.77 2.91 -9.96
CA SER A 366 4.94 2.08 -11.16
C SER A 366 6.16 2.49 -11.98
N GLN A 367 6.66 3.73 -11.86
CA GLN A 367 7.82 4.19 -12.62
C GLN A 367 9.16 3.72 -12.07
N PHE A 368 9.22 3.25 -10.83
CA PHE A 368 10.47 2.72 -10.29
C PHE A 368 10.81 1.37 -10.93
N SER A 369 9.82 0.52 -11.15
CA SER A 369 10.00 -0.79 -11.81
C SER A 369 10.13 -0.67 -13.34
N ASP A 370 9.31 0.18 -13.96
CA ASP A 370 9.25 0.35 -15.43
C ASP A 370 9.10 1.83 -15.80
N PRO A 371 10.22 2.57 -15.87
CA PRO A 371 10.21 4.00 -16.18
C PRO A 371 9.75 4.32 -17.61
N ASP A 372 8.70 5.13 -17.77
CA ASP A 372 8.15 5.56 -19.06
C ASP A 372 8.57 7.00 -19.41
N GLN A 373 9.16 7.18 -20.60
CA GLN A 373 9.60 8.48 -21.09
C GLN A 373 8.44 9.45 -21.36
N LYS A 374 7.32 8.96 -21.90
CA LYS A 374 6.16 9.81 -22.20
C LYS A 374 5.54 10.33 -20.91
N TRP A 375 5.44 9.44 -19.91
CA TRP A 375 4.98 9.78 -18.58
C TRP A 375 5.89 10.84 -17.94
N ALA A 376 7.21 10.64 -17.96
CA ALA A 376 8.17 11.60 -17.38
C ALA A 376 8.10 12.98 -18.04
N LYS A 377 8.01 13.04 -19.39
CA LYS A 377 7.81 14.29 -20.12
C LYS A 377 6.50 15.01 -19.75
N LYS A 378 5.49 14.25 -19.36
CA LYS A 378 4.19 14.80 -19.00
C LYS A 378 4.13 15.29 -17.56
N TYR A 379 4.77 14.60 -16.62
CA TYR A 379 4.54 14.82 -15.19
C TYR A 379 5.77 15.28 -14.41
N VAL A 380 7.00 14.97 -14.82
CA VAL A 380 8.23 15.35 -14.12
C VAL A 380 8.64 16.78 -14.49
N ASN A 381 8.66 17.68 -13.50
CA ASN A 381 8.87 19.12 -13.75
C ASN A 381 10.24 19.45 -14.30
N SER A 382 11.30 18.75 -13.88
CA SER A 382 12.66 18.96 -14.40
C SER A 382 12.76 18.60 -15.88
N VAL A 383 12.11 17.53 -16.34
CA VAL A 383 12.05 17.10 -17.73
C VAL A 383 11.20 18.07 -18.58
N LYS A 384 10.01 18.45 -18.07
CA LYS A 384 9.13 19.44 -18.75
C LYS A 384 9.83 20.76 -19.01
N LYS A 385 10.62 21.23 -18.05
CA LYS A 385 11.37 22.49 -18.12
C LYS A 385 12.73 22.34 -18.80
N LYS A 386 13.04 21.17 -19.36
CA LYS A 386 14.32 20.83 -19.99
C LYS A 386 15.55 21.07 -19.08
N LYS A 387 15.35 21.00 -17.75
CA LYS A 387 16.43 21.08 -16.76
C LYS A 387 17.18 19.78 -16.57
N SER A 388 16.50 18.64 -16.82
CA SER A 388 17.06 17.30 -16.76
C SER A 388 16.75 16.52 -18.03
N SER A 389 17.65 15.64 -18.45
CA SER A 389 17.43 14.73 -19.56
C SER A 389 16.63 13.52 -19.12
N TRP A 390 15.90 12.89 -20.05
CA TRP A 390 15.24 11.62 -19.78
C TRP A 390 16.21 10.55 -19.26
N LYS A 391 17.42 10.48 -19.85
CA LYS A 391 18.45 9.52 -19.43
C LYS A 391 18.82 9.70 -17.95
N SER A 392 18.94 10.93 -17.48
CA SER A 392 19.23 11.22 -16.07
C SER A 392 18.10 10.77 -15.16
N ILE A 393 16.85 11.13 -15.49
CA ILE A 393 15.68 10.79 -14.69
C ILE A 393 15.45 9.26 -14.64
N ARG A 394 15.60 8.60 -15.79
CA ARG A 394 15.51 7.12 -15.83
C ARG A 394 16.55 6.48 -14.91
N LYS A 395 17.79 6.98 -14.93
CA LYS A 395 18.85 6.49 -14.05
C LYS A 395 18.48 6.69 -12.56
N SER A 396 17.87 7.82 -12.21
CA SER A 396 17.45 8.08 -10.82
C SER A 396 16.32 7.13 -10.38
N PHE A 397 15.33 6.83 -11.23
CA PHE A 397 14.31 5.80 -10.93
C PHE A 397 14.95 4.42 -10.75
N GLN A 398 15.82 4.03 -11.69
CA GLN A 398 16.53 2.73 -11.62
C GLN A 398 17.41 2.64 -10.37
N ARG A 399 18.03 3.74 -9.95
CA ARG A 399 18.84 3.78 -8.75
C ARG A 399 18.04 3.47 -7.49
N VAL A 400 16.82 3.99 -7.34
CA VAL A 400 15.93 3.64 -6.22
C VAL A 400 15.57 2.15 -6.25
N GLU A 401 15.21 1.61 -7.42
CA GLU A 401 14.89 0.19 -7.55
C GLU A 401 16.10 -0.69 -7.19
N GLU A 402 17.28 -0.38 -7.74
CA GLU A 402 18.47 -1.21 -7.61
C GLU A 402 19.18 -1.05 -6.25
N GLU A 403 19.23 0.16 -5.70
CA GLU A 403 20.02 0.47 -4.49
C GLU A 403 19.17 0.55 -3.22
N ILE A 404 17.84 0.70 -3.33
CA ILE A 404 16.94 0.72 -2.18
C ILE A 404 16.06 -0.52 -2.16
N PHE A 405 15.17 -0.68 -3.17
CA PHE A 405 14.16 -1.73 -3.11
C PHE A 405 14.76 -3.13 -3.22
N SER A 406 15.75 -3.33 -4.11
CA SER A 406 16.48 -4.62 -4.21
C SER A 406 17.26 -4.94 -2.95
N GLN A 407 17.88 -3.93 -2.30
CA GLN A 407 18.57 -4.15 -1.01
C GLN A 407 17.60 -4.58 0.08
N ILE A 408 16.44 -3.90 0.19
CA ILE A 408 15.42 -4.27 1.17
C ILE A 408 14.97 -5.72 0.95
N ARG A 409 14.70 -6.11 -0.31
CA ARG A 409 14.31 -7.49 -0.67
C ARG A 409 15.41 -8.53 -0.46
N GLY A 410 16.67 -8.13 -0.41
CA GLY A 410 17.80 -9.03 -0.39
C GLY A 410 18.05 -9.72 -1.73
N ASP A 411 17.62 -9.10 -2.83
CA ASP A 411 17.85 -9.59 -4.18
C ASP A 411 19.36 -9.45 -4.46
N GLN A 412 20.11 -10.58 -4.39
CA GLN A 412 21.50 -10.58 -4.79
C GLN A 412 21.59 -10.43 -6.32
N LYS A 413 22.44 -9.50 -6.75
CA LYS A 413 22.81 -9.35 -8.17
C LYS A 413 23.67 -10.50 -8.65
#